data_96bf13a80f332cb8fcf16e4613f3dd10
#
_entry.id   96bf13a80f332cb8fcf16e4613f3dd10
#
_cell.length_a   1.000
_cell.length_b   1.000
_cell.length_c   1.000
_cell.angle_alpha   90.00
_cell.angle_beta   90.00
_cell.angle_gamma   90.00
#
_symmetry.space_group_name_H-M   'P 1'
#
loop_
_entity.id
_entity.type
_entity.pdbx_description
1 polymer ?
#
loop_
_entity_poly.entity_id
_entity_poly.type
_entity_poly.pdbx_seq_one_letter_code
_entity_poly.pdbx_strand_id
1 'polypeptide(L)'
;MCSRGINTSNECPICSKELETTHHALLHCEFANLIWNFWSNEPQSIQRNKMTFLDSAMFILAHKPSHDLELFFTVAWAIWYNRNRVTHEDKCSSPSQVWQMAKSSIEDFNDAATIDLSTPRPIHTCNWSPPPPGVFKINVDGASSDLERTSSIGAIIRDYKGDTIAALCKPLQAHFSAKLAEVLPMKQGILLAQELLLPRVMFESDAITMINAINDSTFGTPFRHIIQDIIHTQASFEFCSFRHLNRAFNYAAMSLLNLPVGMAFHICGKGLPPPF
;
A
#
# COMPACT_ATOMS: atom_id res chain seq x y z
N MET A 1 -10.41 15.72 11.24
CA MET A 1 -10.38 16.18 9.81
C MET A 1 -10.35 17.69 9.66
N CYS A 2 -10.90 18.46 10.61
CA CYS A 2 -10.84 19.96 10.58
C CYS A 2 -9.45 20.58 10.63
N SER A 3 -8.43 19.85 11.01
CA SER A 3 -7.03 20.34 11.09
C SER A 3 -6.31 20.47 9.74
N ARG A 4 -6.95 20.09 8.62
CA ARG A 4 -6.31 20.08 7.28
C ARG A 4 -6.72 21.23 6.36
N GLY A 5 -7.40 22.28 6.89
CA GLY A 5 -7.77 23.46 6.10
C GLY A 5 -8.84 23.22 5.01
N ILE A 6 -9.46 22.04 4.98
CA ILE A 6 -10.61 21.75 4.14
C ILE A 6 -11.82 22.22 4.91
N ASN A 7 -12.48 23.24 4.39
CA ASN A 7 -13.68 23.85 4.97
C ASN A 7 -14.88 22.92 4.77
N THR A 8 -14.89 21.77 5.47
CA THR A 8 -16.01 20.82 5.51
C THR A 8 -16.79 21.08 6.80
N SER A 9 -18.11 21.08 6.74
CA SER A 9 -18.94 21.03 7.93
C SER A 9 -18.47 19.86 8.79
N ASN A 10 -18.39 20.04 10.12
CA ASN A 10 -18.01 18.96 11.05
C ASN A 10 -19.08 17.85 11.11
N GLU A 11 -20.11 17.93 10.29
CA GLU A 11 -21.23 17.01 10.25
C GLU A 11 -20.90 15.78 9.37
N CYS A 12 -21.50 14.66 9.74
CA CYS A 12 -21.41 13.43 8.98
C CYS A 12 -21.93 13.61 7.54
N PRO A 13 -21.14 13.43 6.48
CA PRO A 13 -21.59 13.64 5.10
C PRO A 13 -22.65 12.63 4.62
N ILE A 14 -22.90 11.56 5.38
CA ILE A 14 -23.94 10.58 5.03
C ILE A 14 -25.26 10.88 5.71
N CYS A 15 -25.27 11.09 7.02
CA CYS A 15 -26.54 11.32 7.74
C CYS A 15 -26.85 12.79 7.98
N SER A 16 -25.85 13.69 7.91
CA SER A 16 -25.96 15.15 8.17
C SER A 16 -26.60 15.51 9.52
N LYS A 17 -26.57 14.60 10.50
CA LYS A 17 -27.27 14.77 11.80
C LYS A 17 -26.30 14.90 12.97
N GLU A 18 -25.14 14.30 12.91
CA GLU A 18 -24.18 14.24 13.99
C GLU A 18 -22.77 14.61 13.53
N LEU A 19 -21.93 14.95 14.51
CA LEU A 19 -20.52 15.25 14.23
C LEU A 19 -19.80 14.04 13.67
N GLU A 20 -18.92 14.28 12.70
CA GLU A 20 -18.10 13.25 12.10
C GLU A 20 -16.98 12.82 13.04
N THR A 21 -17.19 11.69 13.71
CA THR A 21 -16.15 10.97 14.46
C THR A 21 -15.99 9.57 13.90
N THR A 22 -14.83 8.93 14.09
CA THR A 22 -14.61 7.54 13.70
C THR A 22 -15.68 6.61 14.28
N HIS A 23 -16.04 6.85 15.53
CA HIS A 23 -17.04 6.10 16.25
C HIS A 23 -18.44 6.24 15.62
N HIS A 24 -18.89 7.48 15.37
CA HIS A 24 -20.14 7.71 14.66
C HIS A 24 -20.11 7.12 13.26
N ALA A 25 -19.08 7.43 12.48
CA ALA A 25 -18.99 7.06 11.08
C ALA A 25 -19.04 5.56 10.82
N LEU A 26 -18.36 4.75 11.66
CA LEU A 26 -18.23 3.32 11.47
C LEU A 26 -19.25 2.47 12.23
N LEU A 27 -19.76 2.96 13.38
CA LEU A 27 -20.63 2.17 14.25
C LEU A 27 -22.04 2.76 14.46
N HIS A 28 -22.16 4.10 14.60
CA HIS A 28 -23.40 4.71 15.09
C HIS A 28 -24.16 5.56 14.06
N CYS A 29 -23.57 5.85 12.91
CA CYS A 29 -24.30 6.47 11.83
C CYS A 29 -25.51 5.60 11.42
N GLU A 30 -26.66 6.22 11.17
CA GLU A 30 -27.86 5.50 10.71
C GLU A 30 -27.57 4.58 9.52
N PHE A 31 -26.77 5.06 8.59
CA PHE A 31 -26.34 4.27 7.43
C PHE A 31 -25.47 3.07 7.84
N ALA A 32 -24.52 3.26 8.75
CA ALA A 32 -23.70 2.18 9.27
C ALA A 32 -24.54 1.13 10.02
N ASN A 33 -25.50 1.58 10.83
CA ASN A 33 -26.44 0.70 11.55
C ASN A 33 -27.25 -0.19 10.58
N LEU A 34 -27.71 0.36 9.45
CA LEU A 34 -28.41 -0.42 8.44
C LEU A 34 -27.53 -1.51 7.84
N ILE A 35 -26.22 -1.29 7.73
CA ILE A 35 -25.26 -2.29 7.25
C ILE A 35 -25.00 -3.35 8.32
N TRP A 36 -24.76 -2.93 9.57
CA TRP A 36 -24.55 -3.85 10.67
C TRP A 36 -25.75 -4.76 10.95
N ASN A 37 -26.97 -4.31 10.67
CA ASN A 37 -28.19 -5.12 10.81
C ASN A 37 -28.25 -6.35 9.87
N PHE A 38 -27.42 -6.42 8.81
CA PHE A 38 -27.28 -7.61 7.99
C PHE A 38 -26.46 -8.71 8.68
N TRP A 39 -25.73 -8.39 9.74
CA TRP A 39 -24.96 -9.36 10.50
C TRP A 39 -25.86 -10.08 11.53
N SER A 40 -26.34 -11.26 11.17
CA SER A 40 -27.32 -12.04 11.97
C SER A 40 -26.85 -12.40 13.38
N ASN A 41 -25.52 -12.49 13.59
CA ASN A 41 -24.89 -12.82 14.88
C ASN A 41 -24.23 -11.62 15.53
N GLU A 42 -24.60 -10.40 15.12
CA GLU A 42 -24.06 -9.20 15.70
C GLU A 42 -24.15 -9.21 17.22
N PRO A 43 -23.07 -8.92 17.93
CA PRO A 43 -23.16 -8.74 19.37
C PRO A 43 -24.03 -7.51 19.67
N GLN A 44 -25.27 -7.72 20.13
CA GLN A 44 -26.20 -6.63 20.48
C GLN A 44 -25.58 -5.61 21.47
N SER A 45 -24.52 -6.01 22.17
CA SER A 45 -23.71 -5.16 23.04
C SER A 45 -22.98 -4.04 22.31
N ILE A 46 -22.62 -4.23 21.01
CA ILE A 46 -21.89 -3.20 20.23
C ILE A 46 -22.82 -2.01 19.98
N GLN A 47 -24.05 -2.26 19.54
CA GLN A 47 -25.02 -1.18 19.28
C GLN A 47 -25.59 -0.56 20.56
N ARG A 48 -25.86 -1.35 21.60
CA ARG A 48 -26.54 -0.90 22.82
C ARG A 48 -25.62 -0.16 23.80
N ASN A 49 -24.36 -0.52 23.87
CA ASN A 49 -23.45 -0.05 24.93
C ASN A 49 -22.57 1.14 24.55
N LYS A 50 -22.79 1.77 23.39
CA LYS A 50 -21.95 2.88 22.88
C LYS A 50 -20.42 2.58 22.98
N MET A 51 -20.05 1.32 22.76
CA MET A 51 -18.66 0.89 22.80
C MET A 51 -17.85 1.62 21.73
N THR A 52 -16.61 1.95 22.05
CA THR A 52 -15.71 2.48 21.01
C THR A 52 -15.40 1.42 19.96
N PHE A 53 -14.87 1.82 18.81
CA PHE A 53 -14.48 0.86 17.77
C PHE A 53 -13.46 -0.16 18.29
N LEU A 54 -12.49 0.30 19.09
CA LEU A 54 -11.49 -0.58 19.70
C LEU A 54 -12.12 -1.54 20.72
N ASP A 55 -13.01 -1.06 21.59
CA ASP A 55 -13.69 -1.91 22.57
C ASP A 55 -14.52 -3.00 21.89
N SER A 56 -15.20 -2.65 20.79
CA SER A 56 -15.97 -3.59 19.99
C SER A 56 -15.08 -4.67 19.38
N ALA A 57 -13.94 -4.29 18.79
CA ALA A 57 -12.96 -5.24 18.25
C ALA A 57 -12.39 -6.16 19.34
N MET A 58 -12.03 -5.60 20.51
CA MET A 58 -11.53 -6.40 21.64
C MET A 58 -12.59 -7.33 22.22
N PHE A 59 -13.84 -6.90 22.27
CA PHE A 59 -14.95 -7.75 22.70
C PHE A 59 -15.14 -8.94 21.75
N ILE A 60 -15.14 -8.69 20.43
CA ILE A 60 -15.27 -9.75 19.42
C ILE A 60 -14.07 -10.71 19.53
N LEU A 61 -12.85 -10.20 19.61
CA LEU A 61 -11.64 -11.01 19.74
C LEU A 61 -11.69 -11.93 20.97
N ALA A 62 -12.23 -11.45 22.08
CA ALA A 62 -12.29 -12.23 23.34
C ALA A 62 -13.44 -13.23 23.42
N HIS A 63 -14.56 -12.99 22.71
CA HIS A 63 -15.82 -13.72 22.96
C HIS A 63 -16.42 -14.37 21.71
N LYS A 64 -15.84 -14.16 20.53
CA LYS A 64 -16.39 -14.62 19.25
C LYS A 64 -15.35 -15.41 18.46
N PRO A 65 -15.79 -16.23 17.49
CA PRO A 65 -14.88 -16.90 16.56
C PRO A 65 -14.03 -15.90 15.74
N SER A 66 -12.86 -16.34 15.28
CA SER A 66 -11.94 -15.47 14.50
C SER A 66 -12.56 -14.88 13.23
N HIS A 67 -13.43 -15.65 12.56
CA HIS A 67 -14.11 -15.16 11.35
C HIS A 67 -15.06 -13.98 11.63
N ASP A 68 -15.57 -13.82 12.85
CA ASP A 68 -16.39 -12.68 13.24
C ASP A 68 -15.54 -11.39 13.33
N LEU A 69 -14.28 -11.51 13.75
CA LEU A 69 -13.34 -10.39 13.77
C LEU A 69 -12.96 -9.95 12.34
N GLU A 70 -12.72 -10.92 11.46
CA GLU A 70 -12.47 -10.66 10.04
C GLU A 70 -13.67 -9.94 9.40
N LEU A 71 -14.87 -10.43 9.65
CA LEU A 71 -16.11 -9.82 9.16
C LEU A 71 -16.27 -8.39 9.70
N PHE A 72 -16.04 -8.18 11.00
CA PHE A 72 -16.13 -6.86 11.63
C PHE A 72 -15.20 -5.84 10.95
N PHE A 73 -13.93 -6.18 10.77
CA PHE A 73 -12.98 -5.27 10.14
C PHE A 73 -13.28 -5.03 8.66
N THR A 74 -13.69 -6.07 7.94
CA THR A 74 -13.99 -5.96 6.50
C THR A 74 -15.25 -5.11 6.27
N VAL A 75 -16.28 -5.26 7.09
CA VAL A 75 -17.49 -4.42 7.02
C VAL A 75 -17.16 -2.97 7.40
N ALA A 76 -16.39 -2.75 8.45
CA ALA A 76 -15.96 -1.40 8.83
C ALA A 76 -15.14 -0.73 7.72
N TRP A 77 -14.25 -1.47 7.04
CA TRP A 77 -13.52 -0.98 5.88
C TRP A 77 -14.47 -0.64 4.71
N ALA A 78 -15.46 -1.48 4.43
CA ALA A 78 -16.43 -1.25 3.37
C ALA A 78 -17.29 0.01 3.64
N ILE A 79 -17.70 0.23 4.90
CA ILE A 79 -18.40 1.45 5.33
C ILE A 79 -17.51 2.68 5.10
N TRP A 80 -16.25 2.63 5.54
CA TRP A 80 -15.28 3.70 5.35
C TRP A 80 -15.03 3.98 3.86
N TYR A 81 -14.86 2.94 3.05
CA TYR A 81 -14.67 3.05 1.61
C TYR A 81 -15.85 3.74 0.92
N ASN A 82 -17.09 3.28 1.19
CA ASN A 82 -18.28 3.91 0.66
C ASN A 82 -18.40 5.39 1.07
N ARG A 83 -18.07 5.69 2.32
CA ARG A 83 -18.04 7.04 2.84
C ARG A 83 -17.06 7.95 2.09
N ASN A 84 -15.87 7.48 1.82
CA ASN A 84 -14.89 8.21 1.02
C ASN A 84 -15.39 8.47 -0.41
N ARG A 85 -16.11 7.51 -1.00
CA ARG A 85 -16.73 7.70 -2.31
C ARG A 85 -17.82 8.76 -2.29
N VAL A 86 -18.64 8.81 -1.24
CA VAL A 86 -19.64 9.88 -1.07
C VAL A 86 -18.96 11.25 -0.96
N THR A 87 -17.87 11.34 -0.18
CA THR A 87 -17.18 12.62 0.08
C THR A 87 -16.40 13.13 -1.14
N HIS A 88 -15.87 12.23 -1.98
CA HIS A 88 -14.92 12.60 -3.06
C HIS A 88 -15.48 12.39 -4.47
N GLU A 89 -16.48 11.53 -4.63
CA GLU A 89 -16.98 11.12 -5.96
C GLU A 89 -18.50 11.35 -6.14
N ASP A 90 -19.20 11.85 -5.11
CA ASP A 90 -20.67 11.96 -5.07
C ASP A 90 -21.40 10.64 -5.38
N LYS A 91 -20.77 9.49 -5.07
CA LYS A 91 -21.32 8.16 -5.32
C LYS A 91 -21.62 7.46 -4.00
N CYS A 92 -22.89 7.16 -3.75
CA CYS A 92 -23.34 6.42 -2.60
C CYS A 92 -23.86 5.03 -3.02
N SER A 93 -23.31 3.97 -2.42
CA SER A 93 -23.85 2.61 -2.55
C SER A 93 -24.94 2.39 -1.50
N SER A 94 -25.90 1.51 -1.79
CA SER A 94 -26.91 1.13 -0.79
C SER A 94 -26.28 0.31 0.36
N PRO A 95 -26.90 0.27 1.56
CA PRO A 95 -26.39 -0.53 2.66
C PRO A 95 -26.19 -2.01 2.31
N SER A 96 -27.10 -2.58 1.52
CA SER A 96 -26.99 -3.97 1.03
C SER A 96 -25.80 -4.17 0.10
N GLN A 97 -25.50 -3.21 -0.78
CA GLN A 97 -24.34 -3.29 -1.67
C GLN A 97 -23.02 -3.21 -0.88
N VAL A 98 -22.95 -2.34 0.14
CA VAL A 98 -21.77 -2.25 1.02
C VAL A 98 -21.56 -3.54 1.78
N TRP A 99 -22.63 -4.15 2.32
CA TRP A 99 -22.57 -5.44 2.97
C TRP A 99 -22.09 -6.56 2.04
N GLN A 100 -22.65 -6.63 0.82
CA GLN A 100 -22.24 -7.63 -0.18
C GLN A 100 -20.78 -7.44 -0.59
N MET A 101 -20.33 -6.21 -0.77
CA MET A 101 -18.92 -5.91 -1.06
C MET A 101 -17.99 -6.47 0.02
N ALA A 102 -18.33 -6.28 1.29
CA ALA A 102 -17.55 -6.84 2.41
C ALA A 102 -17.53 -8.38 2.36
N LYS A 103 -18.69 -9.00 2.15
CA LYS A 103 -18.77 -10.47 2.06
C LYS A 103 -17.99 -11.04 0.88
N SER A 104 -18.16 -10.48 -0.31
CA SER A 104 -17.40 -10.91 -1.49
C SER A 104 -15.89 -10.77 -1.29
N SER A 105 -15.45 -9.70 -0.62
CA SER A 105 -14.02 -9.54 -0.32
C SER A 105 -13.46 -10.64 0.58
N ILE A 106 -14.25 -11.14 1.55
CA ILE A 106 -13.86 -12.28 2.41
C ILE A 106 -13.89 -13.58 1.61
N GLU A 107 -14.93 -13.78 0.79
CA GLU A 107 -15.08 -14.97 -0.07
C GLU A 107 -13.93 -15.06 -1.06
N ASP A 108 -13.62 -13.97 -1.77
CA ASP A 108 -12.48 -13.89 -2.72
C ASP A 108 -11.15 -14.19 -2.03
N PHE A 109 -10.95 -13.69 -0.81
CA PHE A 109 -9.75 -13.97 -0.02
C PHE A 109 -9.67 -15.45 0.38
N ASN A 110 -10.78 -16.04 0.84
CA ASN A 110 -10.84 -17.45 1.24
C ASN A 110 -10.69 -18.37 0.04
N ASP A 111 -11.31 -18.05 -1.11
CA ASP A 111 -11.18 -18.80 -2.35
C ASP A 111 -9.74 -18.76 -2.86
N ALA A 112 -9.09 -17.60 -2.81
CA ALA A 112 -7.66 -17.48 -3.13
C ALA A 112 -6.79 -18.32 -2.19
N ALA A 113 -7.17 -18.43 -0.91
CA ALA A 113 -6.47 -19.25 0.07
C ALA A 113 -6.75 -20.77 -0.10
N THR A 114 -7.94 -21.16 -0.62
CA THR A 114 -8.33 -22.57 -0.79
C THR A 114 -7.89 -23.18 -2.13
N ILE A 115 -7.62 -22.36 -3.15
CA ILE A 115 -7.16 -22.82 -4.47
C ILE A 115 -5.78 -23.53 -4.40
N ASP A 116 -5.09 -23.47 -3.28
CA ASP A 116 -3.70 -23.96 -3.14
C ASP A 116 -3.55 -25.38 -2.54
N LEU A 117 -4.64 -26.13 -2.33
CA LEU A 117 -4.56 -27.45 -1.66
C LEU A 117 -4.68 -28.68 -2.55
N SER A 118 -4.89 -28.58 -3.86
CA SER A 118 -5.19 -29.76 -4.69
C SER A 118 -4.31 -30.04 -5.91
N THR A 119 -3.29 -29.24 -6.18
CA THR A 119 -2.23 -29.59 -7.12
C THR A 119 -0.87 -29.26 -6.48
N PRO A 120 0.16 -30.12 -6.62
CA PRO A 120 1.51 -29.71 -6.28
C PRO A 120 2.00 -28.71 -7.32
N ARG A 121 1.42 -27.52 -7.35
CA ARG A 121 2.14 -26.36 -7.84
C ARG A 121 3.32 -26.16 -6.91
N PRO A 122 4.52 -25.83 -7.42
CA PRO A 122 5.60 -25.45 -6.54
C PRO A 122 5.01 -24.42 -5.60
N ILE A 123 5.09 -24.69 -4.32
CA ILE A 123 4.73 -23.74 -3.26
C ILE A 123 5.53 -22.49 -3.61
N HIS A 124 4.89 -21.56 -4.33
CA HIS A 124 5.29 -20.18 -4.28
C HIS A 124 4.95 -19.73 -2.86
N THR A 125 5.78 -20.20 -1.92
CA THR A 125 6.01 -19.43 -0.71
C THR A 125 6.35 -18.07 -1.26
N CYS A 126 5.37 -17.17 -1.17
CA CYS A 126 5.50 -15.82 -1.68
C CYS A 126 6.52 -15.06 -0.85
N ASN A 127 7.69 -15.63 -0.68
CA ASN A 127 8.84 -15.00 -0.09
C ASN A 127 9.60 -14.30 -1.21
N TRP A 128 10.10 -13.13 -0.90
CA TRP A 128 11.08 -12.51 -1.79
C TRP A 128 12.16 -13.54 -2.16
N SER A 129 12.46 -13.67 -3.44
CA SER A 129 13.49 -14.57 -3.93
C SER A 129 14.65 -13.78 -4.53
N PRO A 130 15.91 -14.22 -4.34
CA PRO A 130 17.05 -13.56 -4.96
C PRO A 130 16.97 -13.62 -6.50
N PRO A 131 17.61 -12.69 -7.20
CA PRO A 131 17.69 -12.71 -8.67
C PRO A 131 18.58 -13.84 -9.17
N PRO A 132 18.54 -14.16 -10.47
CA PRO A 132 19.50 -15.08 -11.08
C PRO A 132 20.94 -14.59 -10.94
N PRO A 133 21.95 -15.51 -11.00
CA PRO A 133 23.36 -15.14 -10.99
C PRO A 133 23.69 -14.09 -12.04
N GLY A 134 24.47 -13.08 -11.65
CA GLY A 134 24.88 -11.98 -12.52
C GLY A 134 23.83 -10.89 -12.72
N VAL A 135 22.67 -10.98 -12.07
CA VAL A 135 21.61 -9.94 -12.05
C VAL A 135 21.51 -9.35 -10.64
N PHE A 136 21.32 -8.05 -10.55
CA PHE A 136 21.04 -7.36 -9.29
C PHE A 136 19.55 -7.02 -9.20
N LYS A 137 18.95 -7.29 -8.07
CA LYS A 137 17.55 -6.97 -7.81
C LYS A 137 17.44 -5.70 -6.99
N ILE A 138 16.61 -4.79 -7.46
CA ILE A 138 16.42 -3.46 -6.87
C ILE A 138 14.95 -3.33 -6.48
N ASN A 139 14.68 -3.36 -5.17
CA ASN A 139 13.36 -3.08 -4.64
C ASN A 139 13.26 -1.59 -4.30
N VAL A 140 12.20 -0.94 -4.76
CA VAL A 140 11.97 0.48 -4.54
C VAL A 140 10.60 0.73 -3.94
N ASP A 141 10.50 1.74 -3.07
CA ASP A 141 9.25 2.18 -2.46
C ASP A 141 9.33 3.67 -2.12
N GLY A 142 8.17 4.33 -2.02
CA GLY A 142 8.07 5.73 -1.66
C GLY A 142 6.91 5.99 -0.71
N ALA A 143 7.13 6.90 0.21
CA ALA A 143 6.09 7.37 1.11
C ALA A 143 5.92 8.89 1.04
N SER A 144 4.70 9.33 1.32
CA SER A 144 4.36 10.74 1.48
C SER A 144 3.53 10.91 2.75
N SER A 145 3.93 11.85 3.59
CA SER A 145 3.22 12.21 4.82
C SER A 145 2.55 13.58 4.64
N ASP A 146 1.23 13.57 4.61
CA ASP A 146 0.44 14.82 4.59
C ASP A 146 0.63 15.61 5.88
N LEU A 147 0.80 14.92 7.01
CA LEU A 147 0.93 15.52 8.33
C LEU A 147 2.25 16.30 8.46
N GLU A 148 3.33 15.68 8.04
CA GLU A 148 4.69 16.26 8.14
C GLU A 148 5.07 17.05 6.90
N ARG A 149 4.24 17.01 5.84
CA ARG A 149 4.52 17.61 4.52
C ARG A 149 5.88 17.20 3.95
N THR A 150 6.23 15.95 4.18
CA THR A 150 7.48 15.35 3.71
C THR A 150 7.17 14.13 2.84
N SER A 151 8.13 13.75 2.04
CA SER A 151 8.13 12.49 1.31
C SER A 151 9.45 11.78 1.52
N SER A 152 9.50 10.48 1.31
CA SER A 152 10.72 9.69 1.42
C SER A 152 10.80 8.66 0.31
N ILE A 153 12.04 8.30 -0.04
CA ILE A 153 12.37 7.30 -1.06
C ILE A 153 13.23 6.23 -0.41
N GLY A 154 12.85 4.98 -0.62
CA GLY A 154 13.62 3.80 -0.24
C GLY A 154 14.01 2.99 -1.47
N ALA A 155 15.26 2.57 -1.55
CA ALA A 155 15.72 1.61 -2.53
C ALA A 155 16.74 0.65 -1.89
N ILE A 156 16.66 -0.64 -2.20
CA ILE A 156 17.61 -1.64 -1.75
C ILE A 156 18.04 -2.50 -2.92
N ILE A 157 19.35 -2.67 -3.07
CA ILE A 157 19.96 -3.49 -4.12
C ILE A 157 20.53 -4.76 -3.49
N ARG A 158 20.17 -5.90 -4.04
CA ARG A 158 20.62 -7.22 -3.58
C ARG A 158 21.16 -8.07 -4.73
N ASP A 159 22.15 -8.88 -4.43
CA ASP A 159 22.74 -9.82 -5.37
C ASP A 159 21.98 -11.15 -5.45
N TYR A 160 22.51 -12.09 -6.23
CA TYR A 160 21.95 -13.43 -6.43
C TYR A 160 21.97 -14.32 -5.17
N LYS A 161 22.73 -13.96 -4.14
CA LYS A 161 22.71 -14.63 -2.84
C LYS A 161 21.67 -14.02 -1.89
N GLY A 162 21.14 -12.87 -2.24
CA GLY A 162 20.27 -12.07 -1.38
C GLY A 162 21.04 -11.08 -0.49
N ASP A 163 22.36 -11.00 -0.64
CA ASP A 163 23.17 -10.06 0.12
C ASP A 163 22.92 -8.63 -0.34
N THR A 164 22.80 -7.71 0.62
CA THR A 164 22.60 -6.30 0.33
C THR A 164 23.88 -5.67 -0.17
N ILE A 165 23.83 -5.16 -1.41
CA ILE A 165 24.94 -4.47 -2.07
C ILE A 165 24.90 -2.98 -1.76
N ALA A 166 23.71 -2.38 -1.81
CA ALA A 166 23.49 -0.99 -1.48
C ALA A 166 22.07 -0.76 -0.99
N ALA A 167 21.90 0.28 -0.19
CA ALA A 167 20.60 0.78 0.22
C ALA A 167 20.59 2.30 0.20
N LEU A 168 19.48 2.88 -0.24
CA LEU A 168 19.22 4.31 -0.26
C LEU A 168 17.97 4.60 0.57
N CYS A 169 18.09 5.47 1.55
CA CYS A 169 16.97 6.14 2.20
C CYS A 169 17.15 7.63 2.01
N LYS A 170 16.25 8.29 1.28
CA LYS A 170 16.34 9.71 0.95
C LYS A 170 15.07 10.43 1.39
N PRO A 171 15.13 11.17 2.49
CA PRO A 171 14.07 12.09 2.86
C PRO A 171 14.03 13.26 1.88
N LEU A 172 12.85 13.71 1.52
CA LEU A 172 12.60 14.83 0.63
C LEU A 172 11.83 15.90 1.41
N GLN A 173 12.39 17.11 1.47
CA GLN A 173 11.74 18.26 2.12
C GLN A 173 10.65 18.87 1.22
N ALA A 174 9.82 17.99 0.65
CA ALA A 174 8.70 18.36 -0.19
C ALA A 174 7.60 17.29 -0.06
N HIS A 175 6.37 17.75 -0.02
CA HIS A 175 5.22 16.86 -0.07
C HIS A 175 4.83 16.58 -1.53
N PHE A 176 4.90 15.33 -1.93
CA PHE A 176 4.49 14.89 -3.25
C PHE A 176 3.12 14.22 -3.22
N SER A 177 2.41 14.30 -4.33
CA SER A 177 1.20 13.49 -4.50
C SER A 177 1.53 12.01 -4.41
N ALA A 178 0.59 11.18 -3.96
CA ALA A 178 0.79 9.72 -3.83
C ALA A 178 1.35 9.10 -5.13
N LYS A 179 0.84 9.51 -6.29
CA LYS A 179 1.33 9.03 -7.60
C LYS A 179 2.79 9.41 -7.88
N LEU A 180 3.22 10.61 -7.48
CA LEU A 180 4.61 11.03 -7.67
C LEU A 180 5.53 10.31 -6.68
N ALA A 181 5.05 10.05 -5.46
CA ALA A 181 5.76 9.26 -4.47
C ALA A 181 5.98 7.80 -4.92
N GLU A 182 5.16 7.27 -5.81
CA GLU A 182 5.35 5.93 -6.42
C GLU A 182 6.38 5.94 -7.56
N VAL A 183 6.47 7.02 -8.35
CA VAL A 183 7.32 7.07 -9.56
C VAL A 183 8.76 7.47 -9.24
N LEU A 184 8.96 8.40 -8.32
CA LEU A 184 10.30 8.92 -7.97
C LEU A 184 11.26 7.85 -7.42
N PRO A 185 10.83 6.87 -6.59
CA PRO A 185 11.69 5.80 -6.11
C PRO A 185 12.29 4.98 -7.24
N MET A 186 11.53 4.71 -8.30
CA MET A 186 12.03 3.98 -9.47
C MET A 186 13.14 4.75 -10.15
N LYS A 187 12.96 6.06 -10.39
CA LYS A 187 13.99 6.92 -10.98
C LYS A 187 15.26 6.94 -10.10
N GLN A 188 15.11 7.05 -8.78
CA GLN A 188 16.27 7.06 -7.87
C GLN A 188 16.96 5.70 -7.79
N GLY A 189 16.22 4.60 -7.84
CA GLY A 189 16.80 3.25 -7.93
C GLY A 189 17.61 3.03 -9.19
N ILE A 190 17.16 3.56 -10.33
CA ILE A 190 17.89 3.52 -11.60
C ILE A 190 19.18 4.32 -11.50
N LEU A 191 19.13 5.55 -10.99
CA LEU A 191 20.32 6.37 -10.80
C LEU A 191 21.34 5.70 -9.89
N LEU A 192 20.90 5.11 -8.78
CA LEU A 192 21.76 4.35 -7.88
C LEU A 192 22.41 3.14 -8.59
N ALA A 193 21.67 2.42 -9.42
CA ALA A 193 22.22 1.30 -10.18
C ALA A 193 23.27 1.75 -11.20
N GLN A 194 23.09 2.91 -11.84
CA GLN A 194 24.06 3.49 -12.76
C GLN A 194 25.31 3.97 -12.02
N GLU A 195 25.16 4.65 -10.87
CA GLU A 195 26.29 5.07 -10.03
C GLU A 195 27.17 3.90 -9.61
N LEU A 196 26.53 2.75 -9.36
CA LEU A 196 27.23 1.50 -9.01
C LEU A 196 27.69 0.68 -10.22
N LEU A 197 27.50 1.19 -11.43
CA LEU A 197 27.89 0.55 -12.69
C LEU A 197 27.37 -0.89 -12.83
N LEU A 198 26.14 -1.14 -12.35
CA LEU A 198 25.53 -2.48 -12.41
C LEU A 198 25.05 -2.76 -13.83
N PRO A 199 25.57 -3.81 -14.52
CA PRO A 199 25.25 -4.01 -15.93
C PRO A 199 23.87 -4.65 -16.14
N ARG A 200 23.40 -5.46 -15.19
CA ARG A 200 22.19 -6.28 -15.33
C ARG A 200 21.31 -6.14 -14.11
N VAL A 201 20.13 -5.55 -14.28
CA VAL A 201 19.25 -5.12 -13.18
C VAL A 201 17.81 -5.59 -13.36
N MET A 202 17.15 -5.85 -12.25
CA MET A 202 15.73 -6.17 -12.16
C MET A 202 15.11 -5.26 -11.08
N PHE A 203 14.21 -4.39 -11.49
CA PHE A 203 13.48 -3.51 -10.59
C PHE A 203 12.16 -4.13 -10.15
N GLU A 204 11.85 -4.05 -8.86
CA GLU A 204 10.60 -4.50 -8.26
C GLU A 204 9.97 -3.37 -7.44
N SER A 205 8.67 -3.16 -7.62
CA SER A 205 7.84 -2.21 -6.86
C SER A 205 6.41 -2.73 -6.72
N ASP A 206 5.72 -2.32 -5.67
CA ASP A 206 4.30 -2.61 -5.47
C ASP A 206 3.36 -1.61 -6.19
N ALA A 207 3.90 -0.59 -6.85
CA ALA A 207 3.17 0.37 -7.67
C ALA A 207 2.81 -0.21 -9.04
N ILE A 208 1.78 -1.06 -9.13
CA ILE A 208 1.38 -1.78 -10.36
C ILE A 208 1.08 -0.83 -11.52
N THR A 209 0.45 0.31 -11.25
CA THR A 209 0.10 1.31 -12.28
C THR A 209 1.34 1.87 -12.96
N MET A 210 2.40 2.14 -12.17
CA MET A 210 3.68 2.62 -12.68
C MET A 210 4.41 1.52 -13.48
N ILE A 211 4.47 0.30 -12.94
CA ILE A 211 5.11 -0.84 -13.64
C ILE A 211 4.46 -1.10 -15.00
N ASN A 212 3.12 -1.11 -15.06
CA ASN A 212 2.41 -1.26 -16.32
C ASN A 212 2.69 -0.09 -17.28
N ALA A 213 2.69 1.15 -16.80
CA ALA A 213 2.99 2.31 -17.64
C ALA A 213 4.40 2.28 -18.24
N ILE A 214 5.39 1.75 -17.50
CA ILE A 214 6.77 1.56 -18.00
C ILE A 214 6.79 0.44 -19.05
N ASN A 215 6.23 -0.74 -18.72
CA ASN A 215 6.27 -1.92 -19.60
C ASN A 215 5.46 -1.73 -20.89
N ASP A 216 4.30 -1.08 -20.82
CA ASP A 216 3.41 -0.83 -21.97
C ASP A 216 3.79 0.43 -22.73
N SER A 217 4.79 1.18 -22.25
CA SER A 217 5.18 2.49 -22.81
C SER A 217 3.98 3.45 -22.95
N THR A 218 3.03 3.38 -22.00
CA THR A 218 1.80 4.18 -22.05
C THR A 218 2.01 5.56 -21.45
N PHE A 219 1.71 6.61 -22.22
CA PHE A 219 2.07 7.99 -21.90
C PHE A 219 0.90 8.87 -21.43
N GLY A 220 -0.20 8.29 -20.99
CA GLY A 220 -1.40 9.01 -20.55
C GLY A 220 -1.36 9.60 -19.14
N THR A 221 -0.21 9.60 -18.45
CA THR A 221 -0.11 10.03 -17.06
C THR A 221 0.48 11.43 -16.89
N PRO A 222 0.16 12.16 -15.80
CA PRO A 222 0.79 13.44 -15.49
C PRO A 222 2.32 13.39 -15.37
N PHE A 223 2.89 12.19 -15.15
CA PHE A 223 4.34 11.96 -14.96
C PHE A 223 5.01 11.35 -16.20
N ARG A 224 4.41 11.55 -17.36
CA ARG A 224 4.91 11.05 -18.65
C ARG A 224 6.41 11.27 -18.84
N HIS A 225 6.91 12.46 -18.53
CA HIS A 225 8.32 12.81 -18.70
C HIS A 225 9.23 11.95 -17.82
N ILE A 226 8.83 11.63 -16.58
CA ILE A 226 9.62 10.77 -15.68
C ILE A 226 9.62 9.32 -16.20
N ILE A 227 8.47 8.83 -16.66
CA ILE A 227 8.36 7.48 -17.24
C ILE A 227 9.19 7.39 -18.52
N GLN A 228 9.18 8.42 -19.37
CA GLN A 228 10.02 8.49 -20.56
C GLN A 228 11.52 8.48 -20.21
N ASP A 229 11.93 9.23 -19.17
CA ASP A 229 13.30 9.20 -18.67
C ASP A 229 13.70 7.80 -18.20
N ILE A 230 12.82 7.10 -17.47
CA ILE A 230 13.04 5.74 -17.00
C ILE A 230 13.25 4.79 -18.18
N ILE A 231 12.35 4.82 -19.16
CA ILE A 231 12.42 3.99 -20.37
C ILE A 231 13.69 4.29 -21.18
N HIS A 232 14.03 5.56 -21.33
CA HIS A 232 15.25 5.95 -22.04
C HIS A 232 16.52 5.44 -21.32
N THR A 233 16.53 5.58 -20.02
CA THR A 233 17.68 5.16 -19.18
C THR A 233 17.83 3.64 -19.12
N GLN A 234 16.74 2.88 -19.34
CA GLN A 234 16.81 1.41 -19.45
C GLN A 234 17.83 0.93 -20.48
N ALA A 235 18.00 1.66 -21.57
CA ALA A 235 18.95 1.31 -22.63
C ALA A 235 20.44 1.38 -22.20
N SER A 236 20.75 1.97 -21.05
CA SER A 236 22.12 2.01 -20.51
C SER A 236 22.55 0.71 -19.83
N PHE A 237 21.62 -0.22 -19.58
CA PHE A 237 21.91 -1.51 -18.97
C PHE A 237 21.99 -2.62 -20.02
N GLU A 238 22.85 -3.62 -19.82
CA GLU A 238 22.87 -4.82 -20.65
C GLU A 238 21.59 -5.65 -20.54
N PHE A 239 20.98 -5.63 -19.34
CA PHE A 239 19.68 -6.21 -19.04
C PHE A 239 18.95 -5.36 -18.02
N CYS A 240 17.72 -5.00 -18.32
CA CYS A 240 16.85 -4.28 -17.41
C CYS A 240 15.43 -4.82 -17.52
N SER A 241 14.78 -5.07 -16.40
CA SER A 241 13.37 -5.48 -16.35
C SER A 241 12.66 -4.84 -15.18
N PHE A 242 11.36 -4.57 -15.33
CA PHE A 242 10.49 -4.00 -14.31
C PHE A 242 9.39 -4.99 -13.98
N ARG A 243 9.21 -5.29 -12.69
CA ARG A 243 8.23 -6.26 -12.20
C ARG A 243 7.40 -5.70 -11.07
N HIS A 244 6.11 -5.99 -11.13
CA HIS A 244 5.25 -5.76 -9.99
C HIS A 244 5.50 -6.82 -8.92
N LEU A 245 5.53 -6.40 -7.67
CA LEU A 245 5.71 -7.22 -6.47
C LEU A 245 4.57 -6.89 -5.51
N ASN A 246 4.01 -7.91 -4.86
CA ASN A 246 3.04 -7.63 -3.79
C ASN A 246 3.72 -6.85 -2.65
N ARG A 247 3.02 -5.89 -2.07
CA ARG A 247 3.52 -5.01 -0.99
C ARG A 247 4.12 -5.79 0.18
N ALA A 248 3.54 -6.95 0.54
CA ALA A 248 4.06 -7.80 1.59
C ALA A 248 5.51 -8.29 1.34
N PHE A 249 5.95 -8.31 0.07
CA PHE A 249 7.31 -8.74 -0.32
C PHE A 249 8.25 -7.58 -0.61
N ASN A 250 7.72 -6.35 -0.65
CA ASN A 250 8.51 -5.12 -0.77
C ASN A 250 8.97 -4.58 0.60
N TYR A 251 8.84 -5.40 1.67
CA TYR A 251 9.08 -5.00 3.06
C TYR A 251 10.44 -4.35 3.28
N ALA A 252 11.49 -4.83 2.61
CA ALA A 252 12.84 -4.28 2.78
C ALA A 252 12.95 -2.82 2.30
N ALA A 253 12.38 -2.47 1.15
CA ALA A 253 12.35 -1.08 0.66
C ALA A 253 11.43 -0.22 1.54
N MET A 254 10.28 -0.76 1.94
CA MET A 254 9.31 -0.09 2.82
C MET A 254 9.92 0.22 4.21
N SER A 255 10.73 -0.68 4.76
CA SER A 255 11.38 -0.49 6.06
C SER A 255 12.37 0.68 6.06
N LEU A 256 13.00 0.97 4.93
CA LEU A 256 13.90 2.12 4.80
C LEU A 256 13.18 3.45 4.95
N LEU A 257 11.89 3.52 4.59
CA LEU A 257 11.08 4.74 4.68
C LEU A 257 10.77 5.15 6.13
N ASN A 258 10.86 4.20 7.08
CA ASN A 258 10.60 4.42 8.50
C ASN A 258 11.86 4.83 9.27
N LEU A 259 13.00 4.98 8.60
CA LEU A 259 14.23 5.46 9.26
C LEU A 259 14.09 6.95 9.62
N PRO A 260 14.72 7.39 10.73
CA PRO A 260 14.62 8.78 11.17
C PRO A 260 15.03 9.77 10.07
N VAL A 261 14.26 10.85 9.93
CA VAL A 261 14.51 11.93 8.99
C VAL A 261 15.90 12.53 9.26
N GLY A 262 16.76 12.49 8.26
CA GLY A 262 18.13 13.05 8.35
C GLY A 262 19.25 12.06 8.04
N MET A 263 18.94 10.79 7.89
CA MET A 263 19.90 9.77 7.50
C MET A 263 19.73 9.39 6.02
N ALA A 264 20.42 10.10 5.12
CA ALA A 264 20.66 9.57 3.77
C ALA A 264 21.80 8.55 3.88
N PHE A 265 21.50 7.28 3.77
CA PHE A 265 22.54 6.24 3.79
C PHE A 265 22.76 5.69 2.38
N HIS A 266 24.02 5.75 1.94
CA HIS A 266 24.56 4.83 0.97
C HIS A 266 25.32 3.77 1.77
N ILE A 267 24.76 2.59 1.95
CA ILE A 267 25.50 1.44 2.50
C ILE A 267 26.00 0.65 1.30
N CYS A 268 27.28 0.82 0.95
CA CYS A 268 27.94 -0.13 0.05
C CYS A 268 28.35 -1.36 0.86
N GLY A 269 27.81 -2.54 0.47
CA GLY A 269 28.26 -3.82 1.01
C GLY A 269 29.73 -4.10 0.67
N LYS A 270 30.36 -5.01 1.42
CA LYS A 270 31.74 -5.45 1.17
C LYS A 270 31.88 -6.00 -0.25
N GLY A 271 32.65 -5.33 -1.10
CA GLY A 271 33.03 -5.85 -2.41
C GLY A 271 32.93 -4.90 -3.60
N LEU A 272 32.36 -3.70 -3.44
CA LEU A 272 32.38 -2.67 -4.45
C LEU A 272 33.47 -1.62 -4.11
N PRO A 273 34.23 -1.12 -5.11
CA PRO A 273 35.12 0.02 -4.86
C PRO A 273 34.28 1.23 -4.39
N PRO A 274 34.82 2.07 -3.48
CA PRO A 274 34.13 3.28 -3.06
C PRO A 274 33.82 4.16 -4.27
N PRO A 275 32.65 4.79 -4.33
CA PRO A 275 32.40 5.79 -5.37
C PRO A 275 33.39 6.93 -5.19
N PHE A 276 34.02 7.35 -6.28
CA PHE A 276 34.92 8.48 -6.36
C PHE A 276 34.20 9.80 -6.11
#